data_068cf04f761565e7c70d44555c9ab500
#
_entry.id   068cf04f761565e7c70d44555c9ab500
#
_cell.length_a   1.000
_cell.length_b   1.000
_cell.length_c   1.000
_cell.angle_alpha   90.00
_cell.angle_beta   90.00
_cell.angle_gamma   90.00
#
_symmetry.space_group_name_H-M   'P 1'
#
loop_
_entity.id
_entity.type
_entity.pdbx_description
1 polymer ?
#
loop_
_entity_poly.entity_id
_entity_poly.type
_entity_poly.pdbx_seq_one_letter_code
_entity_poly.pdbx_strand_id
1 'polypeptide(L)'
;WEVRDGMLNHQTSLMPHTLEGKIVRLSDKIAYINSDFDDAIRAQLLCEDDIPLEIRNTLGHSTKARLNHMVHNIITNSMGKDDICMSKESAQAMQDLRKFMFANLYNNPVAKSEEKKAKAMLKQLYFYYMEHIEELPQKYIAMLGQGDDKGRIICDYISGMTDQYATTKLSLIHI
;
A
#
# COMPACT_ATOMS: atom_id res chain seq x y z
N TRP A 1 -6.89 24.23 -3.61
CA TRP A 1 -5.41 24.19 -3.60
C TRP A 1 -4.91 23.19 -2.55
N GLU A 2 -5.41 23.22 -1.33
CA GLU A 2 -4.97 22.43 -0.17
C GLU A 2 -4.99 20.92 -0.40
N VAL A 3 -6.09 20.38 -0.92
CA VAL A 3 -6.20 18.95 -1.26
C VAL A 3 -5.16 18.54 -2.31
N ARG A 4 -4.98 19.37 -3.34
CA ARG A 4 -3.98 19.13 -4.38
C ARG A 4 -2.56 19.16 -3.82
N ASP A 5 -2.27 20.09 -2.91
CA ASP A 5 -0.99 20.15 -2.19
C ASP A 5 -0.72 18.86 -1.42
N GLY A 6 -1.71 18.40 -0.64
CA GLY A 6 -1.63 17.15 0.10
C GLY A 6 -1.36 15.96 -0.82
N MET A 7 -2.07 15.85 -1.95
CA MET A 7 -1.89 14.76 -2.92
C MET A 7 -0.49 14.78 -3.57
N LEU A 8 0.02 15.96 -3.94
CA LEU A 8 1.33 16.08 -4.59
C LEU A 8 2.49 15.84 -3.62
N ASN A 9 2.32 16.23 -2.35
CA ASN A 9 3.40 16.27 -1.37
C ASN A 9 3.32 15.16 -0.30
N HIS A 10 2.44 14.14 -0.45
CA HIS A 10 2.35 13.04 0.51
C HIS A 10 3.55 12.09 0.49
N GLN A 11 4.33 12.08 -0.59
CA GLN A 11 5.48 11.19 -0.74
C GLN A 11 6.54 11.42 0.33
N THR A 12 7.41 10.42 0.53
CA THR A 12 8.41 10.42 1.62
C THR A 12 9.40 11.58 1.55
N SER A 13 9.77 12.02 0.35
CA SER A 13 10.73 13.11 0.11
C SER A 13 10.11 14.51 0.15
N LEU A 14 8.78 14.58 0.19
CA LEU A 14 8.04 15.84 0.13
C LEU A 14 7.27 16.07 1.43
N MET A 15 6.81 17.31 1.66
CA MET A 15 6.04 17.68 2.83
C MET A 15 4.87 18.59 2.42
N PRO A 16 3.62 18.23 2.77
CA PRO A 16 2.48 19.12 2.58
C PRO A 16 2.63 20.42 3.37
N HIS A 17 2.09 21.51 2.83
CA HIS A 17 2.15 22.82 3.49
C HIS A 17 1.06 22.98 4.56
N THR A 18 -0.08 22.28 4.41
CA THR A 18 -1.20 22.35 5.35
C THR A 18 -1.06 21.36 6.50
N LEU A 19 -1.62 21.66 7.66
CA LEU A 19 -1.64 20.75 8.81
C LEU A 19 -2.43 19.47 8.49
N GLU A 20 -3.56 19.59 7.81
CA GLU A 20 -4.38 18.46 7.34
C GLU A 20 -3.58 17.55 6.41
N GLY A 21 -2.85 18.11 5.46
CA GLY A 21 -1.99 17.34 4.56
C GLY A 21 -0.89 16.58 5.33
N LYS A 22 -0.30 17.20 6.36
CA LYS A 22 0.69 16.56 7.24
C LYS A 22 0.07 15.43 8.06
N ILE A 23 -1.16 15.61 8.58
CA ILE A 23 -1.91 14.56 9.30
C ILE A 23 -2.14 13.37 8.37
N VAL A 24 -2.70 13.60 7.18
CA VAL A 24 -2.95 12.53 6.20
C VAL A 24 -1.66 11.78 5.86
N ARG A 25 -0.58 12.51 5.59
CA ARG A 25 0.73 11.94 5.27
C ARG A 25 1.29 11.05 6.39
N LEU A 26 1.18 11.47 7.65
CA LEU A 26 1.64 10.66 8.79
C LEU A 26 0.71 9.46 9.02
N SER A 27 -0.59 9.64 8.92
CA SER A 27 -1.59 8.56 9.03
C SER A 27 -1.36 7.49 7.97
N ASP A 28 -1.13 7.88 6.72
CA ASP A 28 -0.81 6.96 5.62
C ASP A 28 0.43 6.13 5.93
N LYS A 29 1.51 6.75 6.38
CA LYS A 29 2.75 6.03 6.74
C LYS A 29 2.55 5.06 7.89
N ILE A 30 1.78 5.44 8.91
CA ILE A 30 1.48 4.58 10.06
C ILE A 30 0.60 3.40 9.61
N ALA A 31 -0.43 3.68 8.82
CA ALA A 31 -1.32 2.65 8.29
C ALA A 31 -0.55 1.64 7.45
N TYR A 32 0.24 2.12 6.49
CA TYR A 32 1.00 1.28 5.57
C TYR A 32 1.94 0.33 6.31
N ILE A 33 2.80 0.84 7.19
CA ILE A 33 3.80 0.00 7.87
C ILE A 33 3.17 -1.06 8.77
N ASN A 34 2.04 -0.74 9.41
CA ASN A 34 1.34 -1.70 10.26
C ASN A 34 0.53 -2.71 9.46
N SER A 35 -0.12 -2.29 8.38
CA SER A 35 -0.87 -3.19 7.50
C SER A 35 0.05 -4.20 6.80
N ASP A 36 1.16 -3.73 6.23
CA ASP A 36 2.14 -4.59 5.57
C ASP A 36 2.76 -5.61 6.55
N PHE A 37 2.97 -5.19 7.81
CA PHE A 37 3.49 -6.10 8.84
C PHE A 37 2.45 -7.16 9.24
N ASP A 38 1.18 -6.78 9.40
CA ASP A 38 0.09 -7.72 9.67
C ASP A 38 -0.08 -8.72 8.52
N ASP A 39 0.06 -8.29 7.28
CA ASP A 39 0.01 -9.15 6.12
C ASP A 39 1.22 -10.11 6.08
N ALA A 40 2.40 -9.64 6.47
CA ALA A 40 3.59 -10.50 6.61
C ALA A 40 3.41 -11.59 7.69
N ILE A 41 2.76 -11.25 8.81
CA ILE A 41 2.42 -12.24 9.85
C ILE A 41 1.42 -13.26 9.31
N ARG A 42 0.34 -12.82 8.63
CA ARG A 42 -0.65 -13.72 8.03
C ARG A 42 -0.03 -14.66 6.99
N ALA A 43 0.92 -14.15 6.22
CA ALA A 43 1.68 -14.92 5.25
C ALA A 43 2.77 -15.82 5.88
N GLN A 44 2.92 -15.80 7.21
CA GLN A 44 3.95 -16.54 7.96
C GLN A 44 5.38 -16.22 7.50
N LEU A 45 5.60 -15.02 6.99
CA LEU A 45 6.92 -14.52 6.58
C LEU A 45 7.68 -13.87 7.73
N LEU A 46 6.97 -13.28 8.69
CA LEU A 46 7.51 -12.61 9.89
C LEU A 46 6.63 -12.91 11.10
N CYS A 47 7.19 -12.69 12.29
CA CYS A 47 6.44 -12.64 13.55
C CYS A 47 6.81 -11.36 14.33
N GLU A 48 6.03 -11.01 15.36
CA GLU A 48 6.29 -9.81 16.18
C GLU A 48 7.68 -9.83 16.82
N ASP A 49 8.19 -11.01 17.17
CA ASP A 49 9.49 -11.17 17.81
C ASP A 49 10.68 -10.94 16.87
N ASP A 50 10.46 -10.95 15.56
CA ASP A 50 11.51 -10.64 14.57
C ASP A 50 11.85 -9.15 14.54
N ILE A 51 10.93 -8.27 14.99
CA ILE A 51 11.22 -6.85 15.11
C ILE A 51 12.28 -6.64 16.21
N PRO A 52 13.37 -5.91 15.93
CA PRO A 52 14.39 -5.61 16.93
C PRO A 52 13.80 -5.06 18.24
N LEU A 53 14.30 -5.55 19.37
CA LEU A 53 13.77 -5.23 20.69
C LEU A 53 13.73 -3.72 20.98
N GLU A 54 14.72 -2.97 20.52
CA GLU A 54 14.79 -1.51 20.67
C GLU A 54 13.59 -0.81 20.00
N ILE A 55 13.22 -1.27 18.81
CA ILE A 55 12.04 -0.74 18.09
C ILE A 55 10.76 -1.10 18.83
N ARG A 56 10.64 -2.35 19.30
CA ARG A 56 9.46 -2.79 20.07
C ARG A 56 9.31 -2.06 21.40
N ASN A 57 10.41 -1.81 22.09
CA ASN A 57 10.39 -1.06 23.35
C ASN A 57 9.90 0.39 23.15
N THR A 58 10.25 1.01 22.02
CA THR A 58 9.84 2.38 21.72
C THR A 58 8.43 2.44 21.16
N LEU A 59 8.09 1.57 20.20
CA LEU A 59 6.82 1.69 19.46
C LEU A 59 5.70 0.79 20.00
N GLY A 60 6.04 -0.30 20.72
CA GLY A 60 5.09 -1.27 21.25
C GLY A 60 5.32 -2.69 20.73
N HIS A 61 4.88 -3.66 21.53
CA HIS A 61 5.11 -5.10 21.33
C HIS A 61 3.99 -5.81 20.56
N SER A 62 3.10 -5.09 19.94
CA SER A 62 2.04 -5.61 19.06
C SER A 62 1.56 -4.53 18.11
N THR A 63 0.95 -4.89 16.98
CA THR A 63 0.38 -3.94 16.03
C THR A 63 -0.56 -2.95 16.71
N LYS A 64 -1.44 -3.42 17.60
CA LYS A 64 -2.35 -2.55 18.34
C LYS A 64 -1.60 -1.56 19.24
N ALA A 65 -0.61 -2.01 20.00
CA ALA A 65 0.19 -1.16 20.89
C ALA A 65 0.99 -0.14 20.07
N ARG A 66 1.60 -0.58 18.99
CA ARG A 66 2.39 0.24 18.06
C ARG A 66 1.55 1.35 17.42
N LEU A 67 0.38 0.99 16.88
CA LEU A 67 -0.55 1.95 16.30
C LEU A 67 -0.99 3.00 17.33
N ASN A 68 -1.40 2.54 18.51
CA ASN A 68 -1.83 3.42 19.60
C ASN A 68 -0.70 4.37 20.02
N HIS A 69 0.52 3.86 20.20
CA HIS A 69 1.67 4.67 20.56
C HIS A 69 1.95 5.76 19.52
N MET A 70 1.99 5.39 18.22
CA MET A 70 2.30 6.34 17.16
C MET A 70 1.25 7.47 17.06
N VAL A 71 -0.05 7.12 17.15
CA VAL A 71 -1.13 8.11 17.11
C VAL A 71 -1.06 9.04 18.32
N HIS A 72 -0.95 8.50 19.54
CA HIS A 72 -0.82 9.32 20.75
C HIS A 72 0.45 10.19 20.73
N ASN A 73 1.55 9.66 20.22
CA ASN A 73 2.80 10.40 20.14
C ASN A 73 2.66 11.62 19.20
N ILE A 74 1.99 11.47 18.05
CA ILE A 74 1.70 12.59 17.14
C ILE A 74 0.82 13.62 17.83
N ILE A 75 -0.30 13.22 18.44
CA ILE A 75 -1.23 14.12 19.10
C ILE A 75 -0.49 14.93 20.18
N THR A 76 0.21 14.24 21.07
CA THR A 76 0.91 14.90 22.20
C THR A 76 2.02 15.84 21.73
N ASN A 77 2.76 15.48 20.68
CA ASN A 77 3.86 16.31 20.20
C ASN A 77 3.41 17.46 19.30
N SER A 78 2.20 17.41 18.75
CA SER A 78 1.65 18.46 17.86
C SER A 78 0.76 19.44 18.61
N MET A 79 0.22 19.06 19.78
CA MET A 79 -0.72 19.89 20.52
C MET A 79 -0.11 21.25 20.88
N GLY A 80 -0.80 22.32 20.51
CA GLY A 80 -0.36 23.71 20.76
C GLY A 80 0.80 24.20 19.85
N LYS A 81 1.14 23.45 18.80
CA LYS A 81 2.13 23.82 17.79
C LYS A 81 1.48 24.06 16.43
N ASP A 82 2.08 24.91 15.63
CA ASP A 82 1.72 25.12 14.22
C ASP A 82 2.45 24.10 13.33
N ASP A 83 2.49 22.84 13.78
CA ASP A 83 3.08 21.73 13.04
C ASP A 83 2.53 20.37 13.53
N ILE A 84 2.56 19.37 12.64
CA ILE A 84 2.18 17.99 12.94
C ILE A 84 3.46 17.14 12.91
N CYS A 85 3.85 16.62 14.08
CA CYS A 85 5.10 15.92 14.22
C CYS A 85 5.04 14.78 15.27
N MET A 86 5.96 13.84 15.14
CA MET A 86 6.30 12.84 16.17
C MET A 86 7.48 13.34 17.02
N SER A 87 7.66 12.74 18.19
CA SER A 87 8.92 12.84 18.91
C SER A 87 10.08 12.30 18.05
N LYS A 88 11.28 12.83 18.27
CA LYS A 88 12.48 12.36 17.52
C LYS A 88 12.71 10.85 17.69
N GLU A 89 12.49 10.35 18.89
CA GLU A 89 12.66 8.94 19.25
C GLU A 89 11.67 8.06 18.48
N SER A 90 10.37 8.37 18.51
CA SER A 90 9.37 7.60 17.78
C SER A 90 9.52 7.70 16.27
N ALA A 91 9.90 8.87 15.76
CA ALA A 91 10.17 9.06 14.33
C ALA A 91 11.36 8.21 13.87
N GLN A 92 12.44 8.15 14.67
CA GLN A 92 13.60 7.30 14.39
C GLN A 92 13.23 5.82 14.43
N ALA A 93 12.52 5.38 15.48
CA ALA A 93 12.08 3.99 15.61
C ALA A 93 11.14 3.57 14.46
N MET A 94 10.25 4.45 14.01
CA MET A 94 9.40 4.19 12.84
C MET A 94 10.25 4.08 11.55
N GLN A 95 11.28 4.90 11.39
CA GLN A 95 12.19 4.80 10.26
C GLN A 95 12.98 3.49 10.28
N ASP A 96 13.42 3.05 11.46
CA ASP A 96 14.19 1.80 11.61
C ASP A 96 13.28 0.57 11.42
N LEU A 97 12.02 0.63 11.87
CA LEU A 97 11.01 -0.39 11.53
C LEU A 97 10.81 -0.48 10.00
N ARG A 98 10.73 0.64 9.32
CA ARG A 98 10.64 0.66 7.86
C ARG A 98 11.86 0.02 7.18
N LYS A 99 13.08 0.33 7.64
CA LYS A 99 14.31 -0.32 7.14
C LYS A 99 14.29 -1.84 7.37
N PHE A 100 13.83 -2.25 8.55
CA PHE A 100 13.65 -3.66 8.87
C PHE A 100 12.68 -4.34 7.89
N MET A 101 11.54 -3.72 7.61
CA MET A 101 10.57 -4.23 6.62
C MET A 101 11.17 -4.32 5.22
N PHE A 102 11.94 -3.33 4.80
CA PHE A 102 12.62 -3.37 3.50
C PHE A 102 13.61 -4.53 3.39
N ALA A 103 14.37 -4.78 4.44
CA ALA A 103 15.37 -5.84 4.44
C ALA A 103 14.75 -7.25 4.49
N ASN A 104 13.68 -7.44 5.27
CA ASN A 104 13.17 -8.76 5.61
C ASN A 104 11.89 -9.14 4.88
N LEU A 105 11.06 -8.18 4.47
CA LEU A 105 9.80 -8.44 3.76
C LEU A 105 9.90 -8.10 2.27
N TYR A 106 10.09 -6.82 1.93
CA TYR A 106 10.01 -6.38 0.53
C TYR A 106 11.11 -6.94 -0.38
N ASN A 107 12.25 -7.35 0.20
CA ASN A 107 13.32 -8.05 -0.53
C ASN A 107 13.29 -9.58 -0.34
N ASN A 108 12.27 -10.12 0.34
CA ASN A 108 12.16 -11.55 0.59
C ASN A 108 11.99 -12.32 -0.74
N PRO A 109 12.83 -13.35 -1.02
CA PRO A 109 12.73 -14.13 -2.26
C PRO A 109 11.38 -14.84 -2.44
N VAL A 110 10.74 -15.26 -1.34
CA VAL A 110 9.42 -15.91 -1.38
C VAL A 110 8.37 -14.91 -1.86
N ALA A 111 8.31 -13.72 -1.25
CA ALA A 111 7.39 -12.66 -1.68
C ALA A 111 7.62 -12.26 -3.15
N LYS A 112 8.89 -12.17 -3.58
CA LYS A 112 9.24 -11.88 -4.98
C LYS A 112 8.85 -12.97 -5.95
N SER A 113 8.81 -14.25 -5.53
CA SER A 113 8.34 -15.34 -6.39
C SER A 113 6.85 -15.23 -6.67
N GLU A 114 6.05 -14.87 -5.67
CA GLU A 114 4.60 -14.65 -5.81
C GLU A 114 4.31 -13.40 -6.67
N GLU A 115 5.10 -12.35 -6.56
CA GLU A 115 5.02 -11.17 -7.44
C GLU A 115 5.19 -11.54 -8.93
N LYS A 116 6.12 -12.47 -9.24
CA LYS A 116 6.29 -12.95 -10.61
C LYS A 116 5.05 -13.69 -11.13
N LYS A 117 4.43 -14.52 -10.28
CA LYS A 117 3.18 -15.23 -10.63
C LYS A 117 2.05 -14.23 -10.86
N ALA A 118 1.88 -13.26 -9.97
CA ALA A 118 0.87 -12.22 -10.13
C ALA A 118 1.06 -11.42 -11.43
N LYS A 119 2.30 -11.03 -11.75
CA LYS A 119 2.60 -10.36 -13.03
C LYS A 119 2.30 -11.22 -14.25
N ALA A 120 2.58 -12.52 -14.18
CA ALA A 120 2.25 -13.45 -15.26
C ALA A 120 0.74 -13.57 -15.45
N MET A 121 -0.02 -13.68 -14.34
CA MET A 121 -1.48 -13.71 -14.32
C MET A 121 -2.08 -12.46 -14.98
N LEU A 122 -1.64 -11.27 -14.56
CA LEU A 122 -2.13 -10.00 -15.13
C LEU A 122 -1.85 -9.90 -16.64
N LYS A 123 -0.68 -10.37 -17.10
CA LYS A 123 -0.34 -10.40 -18.53
C LYS A 123 -1.27 -11.36 -19.29
N GLN A 124 -1.56 -12.53 -18.74
CA GLN A 124 -2.47 -13.50 -19.37
C GLN A 124 -3.88 -12.91 -19.50
N LEU A 125 -4.40 -12.29 -18.44
CA LEU A 125 -5.69 -11.58 -18.48
C LEU A 125 -5.70 -10.47 -19.53
N TYR A 126 -4.63 -9.68 -19.60
CA TYR A 126 -4.52 -8.59 -20.57
C TYR A 126 -4.59 -9.11 -22.01
N PHE A 127 -3.77 -10.12 -22.35
CA PHE A 127 -3.75 -10.67 -23.71
C PHE A 127 -5.06 -11.37 -24.06
N TYR A 128 -5.66 -12.07 -23.10
CA TYR A 128 -6.96 -12.67 -23.29
C TYR A 128 -8.02 -11.62 -23.69
N TYR A 129 -8.15 -10.54 -22.91
CA TYR A 129 -9.11 -9.48 -23.25
C TYR A 129 -8.71 -8.65 -24.48
N MET A 130 -7.46 -8.67 -24.89
CA MET A 130 -7.06 -8.12 -26.19
C MET A 130 -7.64 -8.94 -27.38
N GLU A 131 -7.81 -10.23 -27.20
CA GLU A 131 -8.40 -11.12 -28.21
C GLU A 131 -9.93 -11.20 -28.07
N HIS A 132 -10.46 -11.12 -26.84
CA HIS A 132 -11.87 -11.28 -26.47
C HIS A 132 -12.44 -10.01 -25.83
N ILE A 133 -12.38 -8.88 -26.54
CA ILE A 133 -12.83 -7.58 -26.03
C ILE A 133 -14.34 -7.57 -25.73
N GLU A 134 -15.11 -8.38 -26.43
CA GLU A 134 -16.57 -8.57 -26.27
C GLU A 134 -16.96 -9.14 -24.91
N GLU A 135 -16.05 -9.77 -24.20
CA GLU A 135 -16.30 -10.30 -22.86
C GLU A 135 -16.14 -9.27 -21.73
N LEU A 136 -15.71 -8.06 -22.06
CA LEU A 136 -15.68 -6.99 -21.09
C LEU A 136 -17.11 -6.56 -20.69
N PRO A 137 -17.30 -6.05 -19.46
CA PRO A 137 -18.57 -5.44 -19.08
C PRO A 137 -18.94 -4.27 -20.01
N GLN A 138 -20.22 -4.11 -20.30
CA GLN A 138 -20.76 -3.14 -21.25
C GLN A 138 -20.23 -1.71 -21.07
N LYS A 139 -20.01 -1.30 -19.82
CA LYS A 139 -19.46 0.04 -19.52
C LYS A 139 -18.07 0.28 -20.14
N TYR A 140 -17.23 -0.76 -20.24
CA TYR A 140 -15.90 -0.67 -20.85
C TYR A 140 -15.99 -0.78 -22.37
N ILE A 141 -16.88 -1.61 -22.90
CA ILE A 141 -17.14 -1.70 -24.36
C ILE A 141 -17.63 -0.37 -24.90
N ALA A 142 -18.48 0.34 -24.14
CA ALA A 142 -18.98 1.65 -24.55
C ALA A 142 -17.87 2.71 -24.69
N MET A 143 -16.77 2.60 -23.94
CA MET A 143 -15.62 3.51 -24.03
C MET A 143 -14.87 3.38 -25.36
N LEU A 144 -14.85 2.17 -25.97
CA LEU A 144 -14.27 1.98 -27.32
C LEU A 144 -14.96 2.85 -28.37
N GLY A 145 -16.28 3.00 -28.26
CA GLY A 145 -17.06 3.85 -29.17
C GLY A 145 -16.79 5.35 -29.01
N GLN A 146 -16.11 5.76 -27.94
CA GLN A 146 -15.73 7.16 -27.66
C GLN A 146 -14.31 7.49 -28.13
N GLY A 147 -13.59 6.52 -28.68
CA GLY A 147 -12.23 6.71 -29.23
C GLY A 147 -11.10 6.43 -28.24
N ASP A 148 -11.40 5.83 -27.08
CA ASP A 148 -10.38 5.42 -26.11
C ASP A 148 -9.55 4.22 -26.64
N ASP A 149 -8.29 4.16 -26.25
CA ASP A 149 -7.39 3.08 -26.64
C ASP A 149 -7.82 1.73 -26.03
N LYS A 150 -7.92 0.70 -26.85
CA LYS A 150 -8.30 -0.66 -26.44
C LYS A 150 -7.45 -1.19 -25.28
N GLY A 151 -6.13 -1.05 -25.39
CA GLY A 151 -5.21 -1.51 -24.36
C GLY A 151 -5.41 -0.78 -23.03
N ARG A 152 -5.70 0.53 -23.08
CA ARG A 152 -5.99 1.33 -21.89
C ARG A 152 -7.27 0.88 -21.21
N ILE A 153 -8.34 0.65 -21.96
CA ILE A 153 -9.62 0.19 -21.42
C ILE A 153 -9.46 -1.16 -20.70
N ILE A 154 -8.69 -2.09 -21.28
CA ILE A 154 -8.40 -3.38 -20.66
C ILE A 154 -7.61 -3.21 -19.37
N CYS A 155 -6.58 -2.34 -19.36
CA CYS A 155 -5.84 -2.03 -18.15
C CYS A 155 -6.74 -1.45 -17.06
N ASP A 156 -7.63 -0.52 -17.40
CA ASP A 156 -8.57 0.07 -16.45
C ASP A 156 -9.55 -0.97 -15.88
N TYR A 157 -9.99 -1.94 -16.71
CA TYR A 157 -10.82 -3.06 -16.24
C TYR A 157 -10.06 -3.97 -15.28
N ILE A 158 -8.86 -4.40 -15.65
CA ILE A 158 -8.04 -5.32 -14.83
C ILE A 158 -7.62 -4.63 -13.52
N SER A 159 -7.24 -3.36 -13.56
CA SER A 159 -6.85 -2.61 -12.35
C SER A 159 -7.99 -2.43 -11.34
N GLY A 160 -9.23 -2.53 -11.79
CA GLY A 160 -10.43 -2.50 -10.93
C GLY A 160 -10.81 -3.85 -10.34
N MET A 161 -10.07 -4.93 -10.63
CA MET A 161 -10.33 -6.26 -10.07
C MET A 161 -9.75 -6.38 -8.66
N THR A 162 -10.43 -7.14 -7.79
CA THR A 162 -9.79 -7.69 -6.59
C THR A 162 -8.91 -8.88 -6.98
N ASP A 163 -7.92 -9.22 -6.15
CA ASP A 163 -7.01 -10.35 -6.39
C ASP A 163 -7.78 -11.66 -6.58
N GLN A 164 -8.80 -11.88 -5.74
CA GLN A 164 -9.66 -13.06 -5.83
C GLN A 164 -10.47 -13.10 -7.15
N TYR A 165 -10.98 -11.96 -7.58
CA TYR A 165 -11.73 -11.87 -8.83
C TYR A 165 -10.83 -12.13 -10.04
N ALA A 166 -9.63 -11.54 -10.08
CA ALA A 166 -8.64 -11.76 -11.13
C ALA A 166 -8.22 -13.24 -11.22
N THR A 167 -7.96 -13.88 -10.07
CA THR A 167 -7.62 -15.31 -10.00
C THR A 167 -8.76 -16.19 -10.50
N THR A 168 -10.00 -15.89 -10.10
CA THR A 168 -11.19 -16.63 -10.56
C THR A 168 -11.38 -16.47 -12.06
N LYS A 169 -11.24 -15.25 -12.59
CA LYS A 169 -11.34 -15.01 -14.03
C LYS A 169 -10.30 -15.78 -14.82
N LEU A 170 -9.04 -15.80 -14.37
CA LEU A 170 -8.00 -16.58 -15.03
C LEU A 170 -8.31 -18.08 -15.02
N SER A 171 -8.82 -18.61 -13.92
CA SER A 171 -9.22 -20.03 -13.84
C SER A 171 -10.32 -20.38 -14.85
N LEU A 172 -11.28 -19.48 -15.07
CA LEU A 172 -12.36 -19.68 -16.06
C LEU A 172 -11.86 -19.62 -17.51
N ILE A 173 -10.80 -18.87 -17.77
CA ILE A 173 -10.18 -18.75 -19.11
C ILE A 173 -9.41 -20.03 -19.46
N HIS A 174 -8.89 -20.75 -18.48
CA HIS A 174 -8.07 -21.95 -18.68
C HIS A 174 -8.87 -23.28 -18.63
N ILE A 175 -10.20 -23.23 -18.50
CA ILE A 175 -11.09 -24.38 -18.64
C ILE A 175 -11.51 -24.55 -20.09
#